data_7321a624d612f66bf31d5f513eda7b5e
#
_entry.id   7321a624d612f66bf31d5f513eda7b5e
#
_cell.length_a   1.000
_cell.length_b   1.000
_cell.length_c   1.000
_cell.angle_alpha   90.00
_cell.angle_beta   90.00
_cell.angle_gamma   90.00
#
_symmetry.space_group_name_H-M   'P 1'
#
loop_
_entity.id
_entity.type
_entity.pdbx_description
1 polymer ?
#
loop_
_entity_poly.entity_id
_entity_poly.type
_entity_poly.pdbx_seq_one_letter_code
_entity_poly.pdbx_strand_id
1 'polypeptide(L)'
;FVPAYFLSTLWAKLPIWLYVIVVIAAFIQVFAWIKIVKSINTALKLGGTTLNKFQTYLFLFVGIAFTIKLLLQLGSTIPALSDLAFGFRPIVIAYLHLVLLAVISVFILSFLYTFKLIVVNKLTTIAFSVFIIGILLNELVLGVQGVAAFSYIVVKYVNETLFGISLLLLLGAILMVSSQRKKLKEL
;
A
#
# COMPACT_ATOMS: atom_id res chain seq x y z
N PHE A 1 -11.10 -2.49 -16.36
CA PHE A 1 -10.10 -3.06 -15.43
C PHE A 1 -9.68 -4.50 -15.76
N VAL A 2 -10.47 -5.27 -16.56
CA VAL A 2 -10.13 -6.66 -16.90
C VAL A 2 -8.75 -6.79 -17.57
N PRO A 3 -8.34 -5.94 -18.55
CA PRO A 3 -7.00 -6.03 -19.14
C PRO A 3 -5.87 -5.77 -18.16
N ALA A 4 -6.11 -4.99 -17.10
CA ALA A 4 -5.12 -4.68 -16.09
C ALA A 4 -4.79 -5.88 -15.17
N TYR A 5 -5.65 -6.90 -15.13
CA TYR A 5 -5.35 -8.16 -14.44
C TYR A 5 -4.10 -8.84 -15.02
N PHE A 6 -3.92 -8.76 -16.32
CA PHE A 6 -2.76 -9.34 -17.00
C PHE A 6 -1.43 -8.67 -16.66
N LEU A 7 -1.42 -7.51 -15.97
CA LEU A 7 -0.20 -6.94 -15.39
C LEU A 7 0.45 -7.88 -14.35
N SER A 8 -0.35 -8.72 -13.70
CA SER A 8 0.17 -9.74 -12.77
C SER A 8 0.82 -10.93 -13.46
N THR A 9 0.62 -11.10 -14.75
CA THR A 9 1.14 -12.21 -15.55
C THR A 9 2.32 -11.82 -16.46
N LEU A 10 2.87 -10.61 -16.29
CA LEU A 10 4.02 -10.11 -17.07
C LEU A 10 5.31 -10.93 -16.87
N TRP A 11 5.38 -11.76 -15.82
CA TRP A 11 6.45 -12.74 -15.62
C TRP A 11 6.40 -13.90 -16.65
N ALA A 12 5.24 -14.13 -17.28
CA ALA A 12 5.09 -15.14 -18.34
C ALA A 12 5.33 -14.50 -19.71
N LYS A 13 5.84 -15.29 -20.66
CA LYS A 13 5.99 -14.84 -22.05
C LYS A 13 4.62 -14.66 -22.69
N LEU A 14 4.09 -13.44 -22.65
CA LEU A 14 2.79 -13.12 -23.23
C LEU A 14 2.88 -12.99 -24.76
N PRO A 15 1.83 -13.39 -25.50
CA PRO A 15 1.68 -13.04 -26.92
C PRO A 15 1.74 -11.53 -27.11
N ILE A 16 2.34 -11.07 -28.21
CA ILE A 16 2.58 -9.63 -28.47
C ILE A 16 1.28 -8.82 -28.40
N TRP A 17 0.19 -9.33 -28.96
CA TRP A 17 -1.10 -8.64 -28.94
C TRP A 17 -1.64 -8.42 -27.50
N LEU A 18 -1.48 -9.42 -26.62
CA LEU A 18 -1.90 -9.31 -25.22
C LEU A 18 -1.00 -8.34 -24.46
N TYR A 19 0.31 -8.37 -24.72
CA TYR A 19 1.26 -7.44 -24.14
C TYR A 19 0.92 -5.98 -24.47
N VAL A 20 0.59 -5.67 -25.73
CA VAL A 20 0.16 -4.32 -26.14
C VAL A 20 -1.08 -3.86 -25.38
N ILE A 21 -2.08 -4.74 -25.22
CA ILE A 21 -3.31 -4.44 -24.45
C ILE A 21 -2.95 -4.12 -22.99
N VAL A 22 -2.05 -4.88 -22.39
CA VAL A 22 -1.62 -4.69 -20.98
C VAL A 22 -0.90 -3.35 -20.81
N VAL A 23 -0.01 -2.97 -21.73
CA VAL A 23 0.68 -1.67 -21.71
C VAL A 23 -0.33 -0.52 -21.80
N ILE A 24 -1.27 -0.58 -22.76
CA ILE A 24 -2.33 0.43 -22.88
C ILE A 24 -3.16 0.50 -21.59
N ALA A 25 -3.52 -0.63 -21.00
CA ALA A 25 -4.27 -0.67 -19.75
C ALA A 25 -3.52 -0.02 -18.59
N ALA A 26 -2.19 -0.20 -18.50
CA ALA A 26 -1.37 0.44 -17.49
C ALA A 26 -1.37 1.98 -17.61
N PHE A 27 -1.23 2.52 -18.83
CA PHE A 27 -1.33 3.95 -19.07
C PHE A 27 -2.71 4.50 -18.73
N ILE A 28 -3.78 3.81 -19.14
CA ILE A 28 -5.16 4.20 -18.80
C ILE A 28 -5.37 4.23 -17.27
N GLN A 29 -4.82 3.28 -16.52
CA GLN A 29 -4.91 3.27 -15.06
C GLN A 29 -4.26 4.51 -14.43
N VAL A 30 -3.04 4.85 -14.85
CA VAL A 30 -2.33 6.04 -14.33
C VAL A 30 -3.12 7.31 -14.68
N PHE A 31 -3.60 7.43 -15.90
CA PHE A 31 -4.41 8.59 -16.33
C PHE A 31 -5.72 8.70 -15.54
N ALA A 32 -6.42 7.59 -15.33
CA ALA A 32 -7.63 7.55 -14.51
C ALA A 32 -7.35 7.97 -13.08
N TRP A 33 -6.22 7.49 -12.50
CA TRP A 33 -5.80 7.87 -11.16
C TRP A 33 -5.53 9.37 -11.03
N ILE A 34 -4.83 9.98 -11.98
CA ILE A 34 -4.60 11.42 -12.01
C ILE A 34 -5.92 12.20 -12.02
N LYS A 35 -6.91 11.75 -12.81
CA LYS A 35 -8.25 12.37 -12.83
C LYS A 35 -8.96 12.23 -11.48
N ILE A 36 -8.89 11.06 -10.85
CA ILE A 36 -9.48 10.81 -9.53
C ILE A 36 -8.86 11.74 -8.49
N VAL A 37 -7.53 11.84 -8.42
CA VAL A 37 -6.83 12.73 -7.49
C VAL A 37 -7.23 14.20 -7.71
N LYS A 38 -7.30 14.66 -8.97
CA LYS A 38 -7.76 16.01 -9.28
C LYS A 38 -9.20 16.24 -8.82
N SER A 39 -10.11 15.29 -9.06
CA SER A 39 -11.50 15.37 -8.63
C SER A 39 -11.64 15.43 -7.12
N ILE A 40 -10.90 14.59 -6.38
CA ILE A 40 -10.88 14.62 -4.91
C ILE A 40 -10.38 15.98 -4.40
N ASN A 41 -9.27 16.49 -4.96
CA ASN A 41 -8.73 17.80 -4.56
C ASN A 41 -9.72 18.94 -4.82
N THR A 42 -10.47 18.89 -5.93
CA THR A 42 -11.50 19.87 -6.23
C THR A 42 -12.67 19.77 -5.24
N ALA A 43 -13.14 18.56 -4.95
CA ALA A 43 -14.22 18.33 -3.98
C ALA A 43 -13.84 18.81 -2.56
N LEU A 44 -12.62 18.57 -2.13
CA LEU A 44 -12.11 19.07 -0.83
C LEU A 44 -12.04 20.59 -0.79
N LYS A 45 -11.63 21.26 -1.87
CA LYS A 45 -11.60 22.74 -1.96
C LYS A 45 -13.01 23.35 -1.95
N LEU A 46 -14.01 22.69 -2.49
CA LEU A 46 -15.39 23.12 -2.50
C LEU A 46 -16.12 22.89 -1.14
N GLY A 47 -15.41 22.42 -0.12
CA GLY A 47 -15.97 22.25 1.23
C GLY A 47 -16.92 21.03 1.36
N GLY A 48 -16.90 20.10 0.41
CA GLY A 48 -17.83 18.95 0.37
C GLY A 48 -17.68 17.95 1.52
N THR A 49 -16.54 17.95 2.23
CA THR A 49 -16.28 17.06 3.38
C THR A 49 -15.26 17.67 4.33
N THR A 50 -15.60 17.75 5.60
CA THR A 50 -14.66 18.16 6.65
C THR A 50 -13.98 16.94 7.25
N LEU A 51 -12.85 16.54 6.67
CA LEU A 51 -11.98 15.54 7.26
C LEU A 51 -11.14 16.17 8.36
N ASN A 52 -10.95 15.47 9.48
CA ASN A 52 -9.98 15.92 10.48
C ASN A 52 -8.54 15.68 9.97
N LYS A 53 -7.54 16.33 10.59
CA LYS A 53 -6.14 16.22 10.18
C LYS A 53 -5.65 14.78 10.10
N PHE A 54 -6.02 13.94 11.06
CA PHE A 54 -5.59 12.54 11.10
C PHE A 54 -6.19 11.74 9.94
N GLN A 55 -7.48 11.91 9.65
CA GLN A 55 -8.14 11.28 8.49
C GLN A 55 -7.48 11.69 7.18
N THR A 56 -7.15 12.97 7.05
CA THR A 56 -6.45 13.49 5.86
C THR A 56 -5.09 12.80 5.69
N TYR A 57 -4.31 12.65 6.76
CA TYR A 57 -3.02 11.93 6.69
C TYR A 57 -3.18 10.46 6.32
N LEU A 58 -4.21 9.78 6.84
CA LEU A 58 -4.49 8.38 6.49
C LEU A 58 -4.77 8.22 4.98
N PHE A 59 -5.68 9.04 4.43
CA PHE A 59 -6.00 8.97 3.00
C PHE A 59 -4.85 9.43 2.11
N LEU A 60 -4.06 10.43 2.57
CA LEU A 60 -2.85 10.85 1.86
C LEU A 60 -1.82 9.71 1.78
N PHE A 61 -1.60 9.00 2.89
CA PHE A 61 -0.72 7.83 2.94
C PHE A 61 -1.16 6.76 1.92
N VAL A 62 -2.45 6.39 1.93
CA VAL A 62 -3.01 5.43 0.97
C VAL A 62 -2.86 5.93 -0.47
N GLY A 63 -3.12 7.22 -0.71
CA GLY A 63 -2.99 7.82 -2.04
C GLY A 63 -1.55 7.76 -2.57
N ILE A 64 -0.56 8.03 -1.72
CA ILE A 64 0.86 7.91 -2.06
C ILE A 64 1.23 6.45 -2.34
N ALA A 65 0.85 5.52 -1.45
CA ALA A 65 1.12 4.09 -1.61
C ALA A 65 0.50 3.54 -2.92
N PHE A 66 -0.73 3.93 -3.22
CA PHE A 66 -1.40 3.55 -4.46
C PHE A 66 -0.74 4.16 -5.69
N THR A 67 -0.25 5.40 -5.61
CA THR A 67 0.52 6.03 -6.70
C THR A 67 1.81 5.25 -6.96
N ILE A 68 2.57 4.91 -5.91
CA ILE A 68 3.79 4.09 -6.04
C ILE A 68 3.46 2.74 -6.70
N LYS A 69 2.38 2.07 -6.24
CA LYS A 69 1.91 0.82 -6.83
C LYS A 69 1.64 0.94 -8.34
N LEU A 70 0.97 2.00 -8.77
CA LEU A 70 0.67 2.22 -10.20
C LEU A 70 1.94 2.50 -11.02
N LEU A 71 2.89 3.27 -10.46
CA LEU A 71 4.17 3.55 -11.12
C LEU A 71 5.02 2.28 -11.24
N LEU A 72 5.06 1.43 -10.21
CA LEU A 72 5.75 0.14 -10.28
C LEU A 72 5.12 -0.79 -11.32
N GLN A 73 3.78 -0.82 -11.40
CA GLN A 73 3.09 -1.58 -12.45
C GLN A 73 3.38 -1.04 -13.86
N LEU A 74 3.40 0.28 -14.03
CA LEU A 74 3.77 0.88 -15.31
C LEU A 74 5.24 0.55 -15.65
N GLY A 75 6.15 0.63 -14.69
CA GLY A 75 7.55 0.24 -14.87
C GLY A 75 7.70 -1.24 -15.27
N SER A 76 6.90 -2.13 -14.69
CA SER A 76 6.94 -3.56 -15.04
C SER A 76 6.46 -3.88 -16.46
N THR A 77 5.89 -2.90 -17.19
CA THR A 77 5.62 -3.06 -18.63
C THR A 77 6.88 -2.99 -19.49
N ILE A 78 8.02 -2.57 -18.95
CA ILE A 78 9.31 -2.61 -19.64
C ILE A 78 9.90 -4.01 -19.44
N PRO A 79 10.14 -4.83 -20.51
CA PRO A 79 10.58 -6.23 -20.34
C PRO A 79 11.80 -6.41 -19.45
N ALA A 80 12.83 -5.58 -19.61
CA ALA A 80 14.03 -5.62 -18.79
C ALA A 80 13.75 -5.37 -17.29
N LEU A 81 12.81 -4.45 -16.95
CA LEU A 81 12.42 -4.19 -15.58
C LEU A 81 11.51 -5.30 -15.04
N SER A 82 10.67 -5.89 -15.90
CA SER A 82 9.84 -7.04 -15.54
C SER A 82 10.71 -8.23 -15.15
N ASP A 83 11.68 -8.59 -15.99
CA ASP A 83 12.60 -9.70 -15.74
C ASP A 83 13.39 -9.49 -14.43
N LEU A 84 13.84 -8.26 -14.18
CA LEU A 84 14.49 -7.89 -12.91
C LEU A 84 13.51 -8.01 -11.72
N ALA A 85 12.32 -7.43 -11.83
CA ALA A 85 11.35 -7.41 -10.73
C ALA A 85 10.92 -8.83 -10.33
N PHE A 86 10.64 -9.69 -11.30
CA PHE A 86 10.21 -11.06 -11.04
C PHE A 86 11.37 -12.02 -10.79
N GLY A 87 12.59 -11.69 -11.25
CA GLY A 87 13.81 -12.46 -10.98
C GLY A 87 14.28 -12.40 -9.53
N PHE A 88 13.90 -11.34 -8.79
CA PHE A 88 14.31 -11.15 -7.39
C PHE A 88 13.13 -11.25 -6.42
N ARG A 89 13.07 -12.37 -5.69
CA ARG A 89 12.01 -12.63 -4.70
C ARG A 89 11.75 -11.47 -3.72
N PRO A 90 12.74 -10.75 -3.18
CA PRO A 90 12.50 -9.63 -2.26
C PRO A 90 11.65 -8.52 -2.87
N ILE A 91 11.79 -8.25 -4.17
CA ILE A 91 11.04 -7.20 -4.87
C ILE A 91 9.55 -7.57 -4.98
N VAL A 92 9.28 -8.83 -5.33
CA VAL A 92 7.90 -9.34 -5.39
C VAL A 92 7.24 -9.25 -4.01
N ILE A 93 7.98 -9.63 -2.95
CA ILE A 93 7.49 -9.56 -1.57
C ILE A 93 7.20 -8.10 -1.19
N ALA A 94 8.12 -7.16 -1.46
CA ALA A 94 7.92 -5.74 -1.21
C ALA A 94 6.66 -5.21 -1.91
N TYR A 95 6.49 -5.52 -3.20
CA TYR A 95 5.31 -5.11 -3.95
C TYR A 95 3.99 -5.67 -3.35
N LEU A 96 3.98 -6.93 -2.94
CA LEU A 96 2.79 -7.54 -2.32
C LEU A 96 2.46 -6.88 -0.98
N HIS A 97 3.46 -6.58 -0.15
CA HIS A 97 3.25 -5.87 1.12
C HIS A 97 2.74 -4.45 0.89
N LEU A 98 3.32 -3.71 -0.05
CA LEU A 98 2.84 -2.39 -0.45
C LEU A 98 1.34 -2.44 -0.81
N VAL A 99 0.92 -3.40 -1.62
CA VAL A 99 -0.48 -3.52 -2.04
C VAL A 99 -1.39 -3.95 -0.89
N LEU A 100 -1.04 -5.01 -0.17
CA LEU A 100 -1.90 -5.60 0.85
C LEU A 100 -1.93 -4.78 2.14
N LEU A 101 -0.77 -4.34 2.64
CA LEU A 101 -0.69 -3.60 3.89
C LEU A 101 -0.90 -2.09 3.68
N ALA A 102 -0.09 -1.45 2.83
CA ALA A 102 -0.12 0.00 2.73
C ALA A 102 -1.34 0.51 1.96
N VAL A 103 -1.81 -0.19 0.92
CA VAL A 103 -2.98 0.25 0.16
C VAL A 103 -4.27 -0.33 0.75
N ILE A 104 -4.44 -1.65 0.73
CA ILE A 104 -5.73 -2.26 1.06
C ILE A 104 -6.05 -2.14 2.54
N SER A 105 -5.14 -2.57 3.42
CA SER A 105 -5.43 -2.58 4.86
C SER A 105 -5.60 -1.18 5.41
N VAL A 106 -4.70 -0.23 5.06
CA VAL A 106 -4.81 1.15 5.56
C VAL A 106 -6.04 1.85 4.96
N PHE A 107 -6.41 1.57 3.69
CA PHE A 107 -7.64 2.13 3.11
C PHE A 107 -8.89 1.66 3.87
N ILE A 108 -9.02 0.36 4.12
CA ILE A 108 -10.17 -0.20 4.87
C ILE A 108 -10.23 0.41 6.27
N LEU A 109 -9.10 0.45 6.97
CA LEU A 109 -9.02 1.02 8.31
C LEU A 109 -9.38 2.52 8.31
N SER A 110 -8.88 3.28 7.32
CA SER A 110 -9.18 4.71 7.17
C SER A 110 -10.67 4.94 6.91
N PHE A 111 -11.28 4.08 6.09
CA PHE A 111 -12.71 4.10 5.83
C PHE A 111 -13.52 3.83 7.12
N LEU A 112 -13.22 2.75 7.84
CA LEU A 112 -13.89 2.40 9.10
C LEU A 112 -13.77 3.52 10.13
N TYR A 113 -12.60 4.14 10.25
CA TYR A 113 -12.34 5.26 11.15
C TYR A 113 -13.16 6.51 10.77
N THR A 114 -13.19 6.85 9.47
CA THR A 114 -13.85 8.06 8.97
C THR A 114 -15.37 7.98 9.11
N PHE A 115 -15.94 6.83 8.80
CA PHE A 115 -17.38 6.59 8.93
C PHE A 115 -17.82 6.20 10.35
N LYS A 116 -16.92 6.28 11.33
CA LYS A 116 -17.18 5.95 12.75
C LYS A 116 -17.76 4.55 12.94
N LEU A 117 -17.43 3.62 12.05
CA LEU A 117 -17.82 2.21 12.16
C LEU A 117 -17.05 1.49 13.27
N ILE A 118 -15.95 2.10 13.71
CA ILE A 118 -15.17 1.69 14.89
C ILE A 118 -15.15 2.83 15.91
N VAL A 119 -14.83 2.48 17.15
CA VAL A 119 -14.72 3.47 18.24
C VAL A 119 -13.53 4.37 17.98
N VAL A 120 -13.78 5.68 17.90
CA VAL A 120 -12.75 6.70 17.69
C VAL A 120 -12.36 7.30 19.04
N ASN A 121 -11.25 6.85 19.60
CA ASN A 121 -10.67 7.34 20.84
C ASN A 121 -9.14 7.52 20.71
N LYS A 122 -8.49 8.03 21.76
CA LYS A 122 -7.03 8.21 21.78
C LYS A 122 -6.28 6.90 21.55
N LEU A 123 -6.76 5.80 22.12
CA LEU A 123 -6.13 4.48 21.98
C LEU A 123 -6.23 3.99 20.52
N THR A 124 -7.38 4.19 19.88
CA THR A 124 -7.56 3.88 18.44
C THR A 124 -6.57 4.66 17.59
N THR A 125 -6.42 5.97 17.84
CA THR A 125 -5.48 6.81 17.09
C THR A 125 -4.02 6.36 17.28
N ILE A 126 -3.64 6.02 18.51
CA ILE A 126 -2.30 5.48 18.81
C ILE A 126 -2.10 4.14 18.10
N ALA A 127 -3.08 3.23 18.18
CA ALA A 127 -3.02 1.91 17.54
C ALA A 127 -2.82 2.02 16.01
N PHE A 128 -3.56 2.91 15.36
CA PHE A 128 -3.38 3.22 13.94
C PHE A 128 -1.98 3.78 13.64
N SER A 129 -1.50 4.72 14.46
CA SER A 129 -0.18 5.30 14.25
C SER A 129 0.92 4.25 14.36
N VAL A 130 0.86 3.38 15.38
CA VAL A 130 1.81 2.27 15.57
C VAL A 130 1.77 1.32 14.37
N PHE A 131 0.57 0.98 13.90
CA PHE A 131 0.40 0.08 12.75
C PHE A 131 0.96 0.69 11.46
N ILE A 132 0.70 1.98 11.19
CA ILE A 132 1.22 2.67 10.00
C ILE A 132 2.75 2.80 10.06
N ILE A 133 3.31 3.12 11.23
CA ILE A 133 4.77 3.15 11.40
C ILE A 133 5.36 1.77 11.11
N GLY A 134 4.73 0.70 11.62
CA GLY A 134 5.14 -0.67 11.31
C GLY A 134 5.12 -0.96 9.81
N ILE A 135 4.08 -0.54 9.09
CA ILE A 135 4.00 -0.68 7.61
C ILE A 135 5.13 0.09 6.93
N LEU A 136 5.35 1.36 7.29
CA LEU A 136 6.43 2.18 6.70
C LEU A 136 7.80 1.53 6.89
N LEU A 137 8.11 1.07 8.10
CA LEU A 137 9.36 0.39 8.39
C LEU A 137 9.50 -0.90 7.59
N ASN A 138 8.42 -1.68 7.47
CA ASN A 138 8.41 -2.90 6.66
C ASN A 138 8.72 -2.61 5.19
N GLU A 139 8.04 -1.61 4.60
CA GLU A 139 8.26 -1.23 3.21
C GLU A 139 9.68 -0.69 2.97
N LEU A 140 10.22 0.09 3.91
CA LEU A 140 11.60 0.59 3.83
C LEU A 140 12.62 -0.55 3.85
N VAL A 141 12.50 -1.50 4.77
CA VAL A 141 13.44 -2.63 4.86
C VAL A 141 13.35 -3.51 3.63
N LEU A 142 12.13 -3.85 3.19
CA LEU A 142 11.93 -4.64 1.96
C LEU A 142 12.40 -3.89 0.72
N GLY A 143 12.19 -2.56 0.65
CA GLY A 143 12.68 -1.72 -0.42
C GLY A 143 14.21 -1.71 -0.50
N VAL A 144 14.88 -1.52 0.65
CA VAL A 144 16.35 -1.59 0.74
C VAL A 144 16.86 -2.97 0.32
N GLN A 145 16.22 -4.04 0.79
CA GLN A 145 16.56 -5.41 0.40
C GLN A 145 16.36 -5.63 -1.11
N GLY A 146 15.26 -5.11 -1.67
CA GLY A 146 14.97 -5.19 -3.10
C GLY A 146 16.05 -4.48 -3.95
N VAL A 147 16.42 -3.25 -3.57
CA VAL A 147 17.49 -2.50 -4.26
C VAL A 147 18.86 -3.19 -4.13
N ALA A 148 19.20 -3.68 -2.94
CA ALA A 148 20.44 -4.41 -2.71
C ALA A 148 20.51 -5.70 -3.54
N ALA A 149 19.38 -6.37 -3.78
CA ALA A 149 19.31 -7.56 -4.60
C ALA A 149 19.74 -7.31 -6.06
N PHE A 150 19.47 -6.12 -6.63
CA PHE A 150 19.96 -5.76 -7.97
C PHE A 150 21.49 -5.73 -8.06
N SER A 151 22.14 -5.39 -6.95
CA SER A 151 23.62 -5.32 -6.88
C SER A 151 24.22 -6.62 -6.33
N TYR A 152 23.42 -7.66 -6.15
CA TYR A 152 23.82 -8.94 -5.52
C TYR A 152 24.42 -8.75 -4.12
N ILE A 153 24.04 -7.67 -3.41
CA ILE A 153 24.51 -7.36 -2.06
C ILE A 153 23.55 -8.02 -1.05
N VAL A 154 24.13 -8.81 -0.15
CA VAL A 154 23.37 -9.40 0.95
C VAL A 154 23.30 -8.41 2.10
N VAL A 155 22.09 -7.97 2.44
CA VAL A 155 21.85 -7.10 3.60
C VAL A 155 21.80 -7.99 4.85
N LYS A 156 22.72 -7.76 5.80
CA LYS A 156 22.76 -8.52 7.05
C LYS A 156 21.57 -8.16 7.95
N TYR A 157 21.12 -9.12 8.74
CA TYR A 157 20.07 -8.94 9.78
C TYR A 157 18.70 -8.48 9.26
N VAL A 158 18.39 -8.67 7.97
CA VAL A 158 17.09 -8.29 7.40
C VAL A 158 15.96 -9.07 8.05
N ASN A 159 16.14 -10.38 8.25
CA ASN A 159 15.09 -11.23 8.79
C ASN A 159 14.78 -10.89 10.25
N GLU A 160 15.79 -10.59 11.06
CA GLU A 160 15.66 -10.16 12.44
C GLU A 160 14.95 -8.81 12.52
N THR A 161 15.30 -7.88 11.62
CA THR A 161 14.66 -6.57 11.54
C THR A 161 13.18 -6.71 11.14
N LEU A 162 12.87 -7.51 10.11
CA LEU A 162 11.50 -7.78 9.69
C LEU A 162 10.70 -8.48 10.78
N PHE A 163 11.32 -9.39 11.56
CA PHE A 163 10.69 -10.01 12.70
C PHE A 163 10.33 -8.98 13.76
N GLY A 164 11.24 -8.07 14.12
CA GLY A 164 10.95 -6.98 15.05
C GLY A 164 9.81 -6.06 14.58
N ILE A 165 9.78 -5.74 13.27
CA ILE A 165 8.72 -4.96 12.66
C ILE A 165 7.37 -5.72 12.69
N SER A 166 7.37 -7.02 12.48
CA SER A 166 6.16 -7.84 12.56
C SER A 166 5.55 -7.84 13.97
N LEU A 167 6.39 -7.84 15.02
CA LEU A 167 5.92 -7.67 16.39
C LEU A 167 5.30 -6.28 16.63
N LEU A 168 5.86 -5.23 16.02
CA LEU A 168 5.28 -3.88 16.07
C LEU A 168 3.90 -3.83 15.38
N LEU A 169 3.76 -4.47 14.22
CA LEU A 169 2.48 -4.59 13.52
C LEU A 169 1.45 -5.36 14.35
N LEU A 170 1.87 -6.46 14.98
CA LEU A 170 1.03 -7.24 15.89
C LEU A 170 0.58 -6.40 17.09
N LEU A 171 1.47 -5.63 17.68
CA LEU A 171 1.15 -4.71 18.77
C LEU A 171 0.10 -3.69 18.34
N GLY A 172 0.26 -3.07 17.16
CA GLY A 172 -0.72 -2.16 16.58
C GLY A 172 -2.10 -2.81 16.43
N ALA A 173 -2.14 -4.04 15.90
CA ALA A 173 -3.39 -4.79 15.73
C ALA A 173 -4.05 -5.14 17.07
N ILE A 174 -3.28 -5.58 18.08
CA ILE A 174 -3.80 -5.87 19.43
C ILE A 174 -4.37 -4.61 20.08
N LEU A 175 -3.68 -3.48 19.97
CA LEU A 175 -4.16 -2.18 20.47
C LEU A 175 -5.45 -1.76 19.79
N MET A 176 -5.61 -1.98 18.47
CA MET A 176 -6.86 -1.72 17.75
C MET A 176 -8.01 -2.55 18.34
N VAL A 177 -7.84 -3.87 18.47
CA VAL A 177 -8.87 -4.75 19.04
C VAL A 177 -9.21 -4.34 20.48
N SER A 178 -8.19 -4.03 21.28
CA SER A 178 -8.37 -3.61 22.68
C SER A 178 -9.12 -2.29 22.80
N SER A 179 -8.95 -1.37 21.84
CA SER A 179 -9.66 -0.10 21.81
C SER A 179 -11.15 -0.27 21.56
N GLN A 180 -11.56 -1.33 20.84
CA GLN A 180 -12.95 -1.62 20.54
C GLN A 180 -13.69 -2.32 21.71
N ARG A 181 -12.99 -3.14 22.49
CA ARG A 181 -13.59 -3.90 23.60
C ARG A 181 -14.04 -3.03 24.77
N LYS A 182 -13.48 -1.85 24.98
CA LYS A 182 -13.89 -0.95 26.07
C LYS A 182 -15.35 -0.49 25.96
N LYS A 183 -15.87 -0.31 24.76
CA LYS A 183 -17.26 0.11 24.53
C LYS A 183 -18.28 -1.00 24.76
N LEU A 184 -17.92 -2.26 24.56
CA LEU A 184 -18.79 -3.42 24.81
C LEU A 184 -19.04 -3.67 26.31
N LYS A 185 -18.26 -3.06 27.21
CA LYS A 185 -18.46 -3.15 28.67
C LYS A 185 -19.26 -1.98 29.25
N GLU A 186 -19.51 -0.95 28.43
CA GLU A 186 -20.28 0.24 28.82
C GLU A 186 -21.71 0.24 28.21
N LEU A 187 -22.08 -0.82 27.44
CA LEU A 187 -23.41 -1.16 26.94
C LEU A 187 -24.00 -2.29 27.77
#